data_066e609e0d002c31c6f29b6a1332e62a
#
_entry.id   066e609e0d002c31c6f29b6a1332e62a
#
_cell.length_a   1.000
_cell.length_b   1.000
_cell.length_c   1.000
_cell.angle_alpha   90.00
_cell.angle_beta   90.00
_cell.angle_gamma   90.00
#
_symmetry.space_group_name_H-M   'P 1'
#
loop_
_entity.id
_entity.type
_entity.pdbx_description
1 polymer ?
#
loop_
_entity_poly.entity_id
_entity_poly.type
_entity_poly.pdbx_seq_one_letter_code
_entity_poly.pdbx_strand_id
1 'polypeptide(L)'
;MNMKIKFIFIVLLLCSCTKKELFGYVYDYDTEKPIKNVHIDINGDATKTDSTGYFCMKIKPNSAFTIVLKKENYATKKLYRKPDSLGEFSSKSLKANKIYLYNKKSDFSNKIE
;
A
#
# COMPACT_ATOMS: atom_id res chain seq x y z
N MET A 1 -4.93 31.01 19.74
CA MET A 1 -3.78 30.44 19.07
C MET A 1 -3.65 28.96 19.20
N ASN A 2 -3.73 28.45 20.39
CA ASN A 2 -3.71 27.01 20.61
C ASN A 2 -4.92 26.33 20.02
N MET A 3 -6.00 27.06 19.77
CA MET A 3 -7.21 26.51 19.21
C MET A 3 -7.04 26.04 17.76
N LYS A 4 -6.20 26.72 16.98
CA LYS A 4 -5.95 26.30 15.60
C LYS A 4 -5.21 24.98 15.53
N ILE A 5 -4.27 24.77 16.42
CA ILE A 5 -3.52 23.54 16.47
C ILE A 5 -4.41 22.37 16.91
N LYS A 6 -5.25 22.60 17.89
CA LYS A 6 -6.20 21.58 18.33
C LYS A 6 -7.20 21.23 17.25
N PHE A 7 -7.63 22.21 16.50
CA PHE A 7 -8.57 22.01 15.42
C PHE A 7 -7.97 21.13 14.31
N ILE A 8 -6.74 21.41 13.92
CA ILE A 8 -6.05 20.62 12.92
C ILE A 8 -5.86 19.19 13.39
N PHE A 9 -5.53 19.00 14.65
CA PHE A 9 -5.36 17.68 15.22
C PHE A 9 -6.65 16.87 15.21
N ILE A 10 -7.78 17.50 15.52
CA ILE A 10 -9.08 16.86 15.49
C ILE A 10 -9.44 16.42 14.06
N VAL A 11 -9.15 17.25 13.07
CA VAL A 11 -9.41 16.92 11.67
C VAL A 11 -8.62 15.68 11.26
N LEU A 12 -7.37 15.56 11.67
CA LEU A 12 -6.58 14.39 11.39
C LEU A 12 -7.17 13.12 12.01
N LEU A 13 -7.67 13.22 13.22
CA LEU A 13 -8.33 12.09 13.86
C LEU A 13 -9.60 11.67 13.14
N LEU A 14 -10.37 12.61 12.67
CA LEU A 14 -11.60 12.32 11.93
C LEU A 14 -11.32 11.64 10.61
N CYS A 15 -10.20 11.94 9.97
CA CYS A 15 -9.84 11.30 8.70
C CYS A 15 -9.52 9.82 8.85
N SER A 16 -9.14 9.37 10.02
CA SER A 16 -8.70 8.00 10.23
C SER A 16 -9.81 7.04 10.70
N CYS A 17 -11.02 7.53 10.94
CA CYS A 17 -11.99 6.77 11.72
C CYS A 17 -13.07 6.01 10.96
N THR A 18 -13.28 6.24 9.68
CA THR A 18 -14.55 5.83 9.11
C THR A 18 -14.51 4.81 7.99
N LYS A 19 -13.33 4.47 7.48
CA LYS A 19 -13.24 3.51 6.37
C LYS A 19 -12.09 2.56 6.59
N LYS A 20 -12.22 1.37 6.05
CA LYS A 20 -11.13 0.42 6.09
C LYS A 20 -9.97 0.95 5.25
N GLU A 21 -8.77 0.79 5.78
CA GLU A 21 -7.57 1.25 5.13
C GLU A 21 -6.63 0.07 4.90
N LEU A 22 -6.02 0.10 3.73
CA LEU A 22 -4.95 -0.82 3.40
C LEU A 22 -3.64 -0.08 3.59
N PHE A 23 -2.70 -0.67 4.33
CA PHE A 23 -1.37 -0.08 4.46
C PHE A 23 -0.29 -1.14 4.46
N GLY A 24 0.89 -0.73 4.05
CA GLY A 24 2.00 -1.64 3.96
C GLY A 24 3.30 -0.91 3.68
N TYR A 25 4.34 -1.71 3.51
CA TYR A 25 5.70 -1.22 3.26
C TYR A 25 6.25 -1.93 2.03
N VAL A 26 6.89 -1.17 1.15
CA VAL A 26 7.47 -1.70 -0.08
C VAL A 26 8.99 -1.69 0.03
N TYR A 27 9.60 -2.83 -0.23
CA TYR A 27 11.05 -3.03 -0.14
C TYR A 27 11.61 -3.61 -1.42
N ASP A 28 12.87 -3.31 -1.66
CA ASP A 28 13.66 -3.97 -2.70
C ASP A 28 13.99 -5.40 -2.25
N TYR A 29 13.70 -6.38 -3.08
CA TYR A 29 13.92 -7.78 -2.72
C TYR A 29 15.39 -8.10 -2.46
N ASP A 30 16.29 -7.54 -3.25
CA ASP A 30 17.70 -7.86 -3.16
C ASP A 30 18.41 -7.14 -2.01
N THR A 31 18.07 -5.88 -1.77
CA THR A 31 18.76 -5.05 -0.77
C THR A 31 18.02 -4.97 0.55
N GLU A 32 16.75 -5.35 0.56
CA GLU A 32 15.84 -5.21 1.70
C GLU A 32 15.68 -3.76 2.17
N LYS A 33 15.98 -2.81 1.31
CA LYS A 33 15.79 -1.38 1.62
C LYS A 33 14.43 -0.90 1.17
N PRO A 34 13.84 0.06 1.90
CA PRO A 34 12.56 0.62 1.48
C PRO A 34 12.67 1.34 0.15
N ILE A 35 11.59 1.32 -0.63
CA ILE A 35 11.55 1.97 -1.93
C ILE A 35 10.59 3.14 -1.87
N LYS A 36 11.11 4.33 -2.10
CA LYS A 36 10.36 5.58 -2.16
C LYS A 36 9.70 5.74 -3.54
N ASN A 37 8.56 6.43 -3.55
CA ASN A 37 7.85 6.80 -4.79
C ASN A 37 7.41 5.62 -5.65
N VAL A 38 7.08 4.51 -5.02
CA VAL A 38 6.41 3.43 -5.73
C VAL A 38 4.98 3.86 -6.01
N HIS A 39 4.57 3.80 -7.26
CA HIS A 39 3.20 4.13 -7.64
C HIS A 39 2.30 2.95 -7.31
N ILE A 40 1.28 3.20 -6.52
CA ILE A 40 0.34 2.16 -6.07
C ILE A 40 -1.05 2.54 -6.53
N ASP A 41 -1.69 1.65 -7.26
CA ASP A 41 -3.02 1.87 -7.81
C ASP A 41 -3.97 0.77 -7.33
N ILE A 42 -5.14 1.18 -6.87
CA ILE A 42 -6.21 0.26 -6.48
C ILE A 42 -7.51 0.81 -7.07
N ASN A 43 -8.03 0.12 -8.08
CA ASN A 43 -9.31 0.49 -8.71
C ASN A 43 -9.36 1.95 -9.17
N GLY A 44 -8.27 2.47 -9.68
CA GLY A 44 -8.20 3.84 -10.17
C GLY A 44 -7.73 4.86 -9.16
N ASP A 45 -7.74 4.53 -7.87
CA ASP A 45 -7.18 5.39 -6.84
C ASP A 45 -5.70 5.11 -6.69
N ALA A 46 -4.89 6.15 -6.62
CA ALA A 46 -3.44 6.00 -6.61
C ALA A 46 -2.80 6.74 -5.46
N THR A 47 -1.67 6.21 -5.00
CA THR A 47 -0.81 6.86 -4.03
C THR A 47 0.64 6.48 -4.33
N LYS A 48 1.55 6.99 -3.53
CA LYS A 48 2.97 6.67 -3.64
C LYS A 48 3.55 6.37 -2.27
N THR A 49 4.56 5.51 -2.24
CA THR A 49 5.27 5.25 -0.99
C THR A 49 6.13 6.45 -0.59
N ASP A 50 6.29 6.62 0.71
CA ASP A 50 7.19 7.63 1.26
C ASP A 50 8.62 7.09 1.37
N SER A 51 9.50 7.85 2.04
CA SER A 51 10.92 7.47 2.18
C SER A 51 11.14 6.19 2.97
N THR A 52 10.16 5.76 3.76
CA THR A 52 10.24 4.50 4.50
C THR A 52 9.58 3.35 3.76
N GLY A 53 9.12 3.59 2.54
CA GLY A 53 8.42 2.59 1.76
C GLY A 53 6.96 2.43 2.17
N TYR A 54 6.47 3.26 3.06
CA TYR A 54 5.12 3.16 3.61
C TYR A 54 4.09 3.77 2.69
N PHE A 55 2.93 3.13 2.60
CA PHE A 55 1.76 3.68 1.92
C PHE A 55 0.50 3.33 2.70
N CYS A 56 -0.53 4.13 2.48
CA CYS A 56 -1.84 3.91 3.09
C CYS A 56 -2.90 4.36 2.08
N MET A 57 -3.92 3.53 1.89
CA MET A 57 -5.03 3.83 0.98
C MET A 57 -6.33 3.38 1.58
N LYS A 58 -7.38 4.15 1.33
CA LYS A 58 -8.73 3.75 1.68
C LYS A 58 -9.23 2.78 0.63
N ILE A 59 -9.91 1.72 1.08
CA ILE A 59 -10.49 0.72 0.20
C ILE A 59 -11.99 0.65 0.42
N LYS A 60 -12.70 0.20 -0.60
CA LYS A 60 -14.13 -0.05 -0.47
C LYS A 60 -14.33 -1.35 0.30
N PRO A 61 -15.17 -1.33 1.34
CA PRO A 61 -15.50 -2.56 2.03
C PRO A 61 -16.29 -3.50 1.12
N ASN A 62 -16.18 -4.78 1.39
CA ASN A 62 -16.97 -5.84 0.74
C ASN A 62 -16.69 -6.04 -0.76
N SER A 63 -15.62 -5.48 -1.28
CA SER A 63 -15.25 -5.64 -2.70
C SER A 63 -13.84 -6.16 -2.83
N ALA A 64 -13.64 -7.11 -3.72
CA ALA A 64 -12.30 -7.54 -4.08
C ALA A 64 -11.57 -6.42 -4.84
N PHE A 65 -10.26 -6.40 -4.72
CA PHE A 65 -9.45 -5.40 -5.42
C PHE A 65 -8.08 -5.97 -5.78
N THR A 66 -7.46 -5.33 -6.76
CA THR A 66 -6.09 -5.65 -7.15
C THR A 66 -5.21 -4.45 -6.85
N ILE A 67 -4.11 -4.69 -6.16
CA ILE A 67 -3.09 -3.69 -5.89
C ILE A 67 -2.06 -3.79 -7.01
N VAL A 68 -1.84 -2.71 -7.74
CA VAL A 68 -0.82 -2.66 -8.78
C VAL A 68 0.30 -1.76 -8.31
N LEU A 69 1.52 -2.30 -8.23
CA LEU A 69 2.69 -1.56 -7.78
C LEU A 69 3.64 -1.39 -8.95
N LYS A 70 3.98 -0.14 -9.24
CA LYS A 70 4.87 0.21 -10.35
C LYS A 70 5.97 1.13 -9.88
N LYS A 71 7.18 0.81 -10.27
CA LYS A 71 8.34 1.67 -10.04
C LYS A 71 9.32 1.46 -11.18
N GLU A 72 9.89 2.56 -11.66
CA GLU A 72 10.90 2.50 -12.72
C GLU A 72 12.03 1.55 -12.30
N ASN A 73 12.49 0.74 -13.22
CA ASN A 73 13.53 -0.27 -13.04
C ASN A 73 13.11 -1.48 -12.20
N TYR A 74 11.85 -1.58 -11.84
CA TYR A 74 11.30 -2.74 -11.12
C TYR A 74 10.22 -3.40 -11.93
N ALA A 75 10.13 -4.72 -11.79
CA ALA A 75 9.02 -5.46 -12.39
C ALA A 75 7.71 -5.03 -11.72
N THR A 76 6.67 -4.82 -12.52
CA THR A 76 5.35 -4.47 -12.01
C THR A 76 4.79 -5.64 -11.21
N LYS A 77 4.25 -5.35 -10.04
CA LYS A 77 3.68 -6.36 -9.16
C LYS A 77 2.19 -6.13 -9.01
N LYS A 78 1.42 -7.22 -9.08
CA LYS A 78 -0.02 -7.19 -8.86
C LYS A 78 -0.38 -8.15 -7.75
N LEU A 79 -1.16 -7.66 -6.78
CA LEU A 79 -1.61 -8.45 -5.66
C LEU A 79 -3.12 -8.40 -5.60
N TYR A 80 -3.75 -9.56 -5.59
CA TYR A 80 -5.19 -9.66 -5.50
C TYR A 80 -5.61 -9.88 -4.05
N ARG A 81 -6.65 -9.18 -3.64
CA ARG A 81 -7.24 -9.32 -2.30
C ARG A 81 -8.74 -9.42 -2.42
N LYS A 82 -9.32 -10.37 -1.71
CA LYS A 82 -10.78 -10.48 -1.65
C LYS A 82 -11.24 -10.62 -0.20
N PRO A 83 -12.45 -10.13 0.09
CA PRO A 83 -13.02 -10.31 1.42
C PRO A 83 -13.40 -11.78 1.65
N ASP A 84 -13.68 -12.12 2.89
CA ASP A 84 -14.18 -13.45 3.24
C ASP A 84 -15.64 -13.59 2.82
N SER A 85 -16.27 -14.71 3.17
CA SER A 85 -17.66 -14.99 2.81
C SER A 85 -18.66 -14.01 3.43
N LEU A 86 -18.25 -13.29 4.47
CA LEU A 86 -19.07 -12.27 5.12
C LEU A 86 -18.80 -10.86 4.57
N GLY A 87 -17.94 -10.76 3.57
CA GLY A 87 -17.59 -9.48 2.98
C GLY A 87 -16.55 -8.70 3.77
N GLU A 88 -15.81 -9.33 4.65
CA GLU A 88 -14.82 -8.66 5.48
C GLU A 88 -13.40 -9.09 5.14
N PHE A 89 -12.46 -8.16 5.26
CA PHE A 89 -11.05 -8.43 5.08
C PHE A 89 -10.41 -8.77 6.42
N SER A 90 -9.53 -9.78 6.41
CA SER A 90 -8.78 -10.12 7.62
C SER A 90 -7.78 -9.01 7.94
N SER A 91 -7.36 -8.95 9.19
CA SER A 91 -6.32 -8.00 9.60
C SER A 91 -5.04 -8.19 8.79
N LYS A 92 -4.70 -9.42 8.47
CA LYS A 92 -3.51 -9.72 7.67
C LYS A 92 -3.57 -9.15 6.27
N SER A 93 -4.77 -9.05 5.70
CA SER A 93 -4.94 -8.50 4.36
C SER A 93 -4.79 -7.00 4.31
N LEU A 94 -5.00 -6.31 5.42
CA LEU A 94 -5.08 -4.85 5.46
C LEU A 94 -3.92 -4.17 6.17
N LYS A 95 -3.18 -4.87 7.03
CA LYS A 95 -2.18 -4.23 7.89
C LYS A 95 -0.75 -4.57 7.53
N ALA A 96 0.11 -3.55 7.55
CA ALA A 96 1.57 -3.65 7.64
C ALA A 96 2.21 -4.75 6.80
N ASN A 97 1.66 -5.02 5.65
CA ASN A 97 2.19 -6.04 4.76
C ASN A 97 3.53 -5.59 4.20
N LYS A 98 4.51 -6.47 4.25
CA LYS A 98 5.78 -6.24 3.58
C LYS A 98 5.64 -6.73 2.14
N ILE A 99 5.87 -5.84 1.20
CA ILE A 99 5.76 -6.13 -0.22
C ILE A 99 7.12 -5.93 -0.84
N TYR A 100 7.61 -6.94 -1.55
CA TYR A 100 8.94 -6.87 -2.17
C TYR A 100 8.80 -6.70 -3.67
N LEU A 101 9.50 -5.72 -4.22
CA LEU A 101 9.60 -5.53 -5.66
C LEU A 101 10.91 -6.10 -6.16
N TYR A 102 10.88 -6.65 -7.34
CA TYR A 102 12.05 -7.27 -7.96
C TYR A 102 12.63 -6.33 -8.99
N ASN A 103 13.90 -5.97 -8.81
CA ASN A 103 14.62 -5.16 -9.77
C ASN A 103 14.72 -5.93 -11.10
N LYS A 104 14.51 -5.24 -12.21
CA LYS A 104 14.54 -5.87 -13.54
C LYS A 104 15.89 -6.48 -13.88
N LYS A 105 16.95 -6.01 -13.24
CA LYS A 105 18.30 -6.55 -13.45
C LYS A 105 18.60 -7.70 -12.50
N SER A 106 17.69 -8.05 -11.61
CA SER A 106 17.89 -9.13 -10.67
C SER A 106 17.67 -10.46 -11.38
N ASP A 107 18.50 -11.46 -11.04
CA ASP A 107 18.33 -12.81 -11.57
C ASP A 107 16.96 -13.39 -11.18
N PHE A 108 16.48 -13.00 -10.03
CA PHE A 108 15.21 -13.48 -9.52
C PHE A 108 14.05 -12.98 -10.38
N SER A 109 14.11 -11.72 -10.79
CA SER A 109 13.09 -11.14 -11.66
C SER A 109 13.01 -11.88 -12.99
N ASN A 110 14.16 -12.23 -13.55
CA ASN A 110 14.22 -12.95 -14.83
C ASN A 110 13.65 -14.37 -14.72
N LYS A 111 13.72 -14.96 -13.54
CA LYS A 111 13.18 -16.31 -13.33
C LYS A 111 11.67 -16.34 -13.15
N ILE A 112 11.10 -15.24 -12.71
CA ILE A 112 9.65 -15.16 -12.47
C ILE A 112 8.88 -14.98 -13.78
N GLU A 113 9.50 -14.37 -14.76
CA GLU A 113 8.89 -14.23 -16.07
C GLU A 113 8.85 -15.57 -16.79
#